data_c12324a9a81e06970ccdf15a0b0806b2
#
_entry.id   c12324a9a81e06970ccdf15a0b0806b2
#
_cell.length_a   1.000
_cell.length_b   1.000
_cell.length_c   1.000
_cell.angle_alpha   90.00
_cell.angle_beta   90.00
_cell.angle_gamma   90.00
#
_symmetry.space_group_name_H-M   'P 1'
#
loop_
_entity.id
_entity.type
_entity.pdbx_description
1 polymer ?
#
loop_
_entity_poly.entity_id
_entity_poly.type
_entity_poly.pdbx_seq_one_letter_code
_entity_poly.pdbx_strand_id
1 'polypeptide(L)'
;FHRVIPDFMIQGGDPTGTGSGSPGYNFKDEFVDELKHDSAGILSMANAGPGTNGSQFFITHKETPWLDGAHTVFGNVVEGQDIVDKIEQGDSIINIEIIRQGNSAKKFNAPKIFTNHFKEEEKRKKEKEKALEKLKKDVSKIHSDLKEKSTETETGLKFFINEKGDGDMVDENKVI
;
A
#
# COMPACT_ATOMS: atom_id res chain seq x y z
N PHE A 1 19.92 4.49 -14.42
CA PHE A 1 18.45 4.59 -14.64
C PHE A 1 18.01 3.48 -15.57
N HIS A 2 17.23 2.52 -15.05
CA HIS A 2 16.79 1.34 -15.80
C HIS A 2 15.57 1.59 -16.69
N ARG A 3 14.87 2.71 -16.48
CA ARG A 3 13.70 3.10 -17.26
C ARG A 3 13.69 4.61 -17.43
N VAL A 4 13.68 5.05 -18.67
CA VAL A 4 13.57 6.46 -19.05
C VAL A 4 12.49 6.58 -20.12
N ILE A 5 11.49 7.41 -19.87
CA ILE A 5 10.42 7.69 -20.82
C ILE A 5 10.43 9.19 -21.10
N PRO A 6 10.79 9.62 -22.31
CA PRO A 6 10.76 11.02 -22.69
C PRO A 6 9.41 11.67 -22.39
N ASP A 7 9.41 12.93 -22.00
CA ASP A 7 8.21 13.68 -21.62
C ASP A 7 7.37 13.08 -20.49
N PHE A 8 7.98 12.17 -19.69
CA PHE A 8 7.30 11.59 -18.54
C PHE A 8 8.23 11.58 -17.32
N MET A 9 9.21 10.66 -17.26
CA MET A 9 10.08 10.55 -16.07
C MET A 9 11.34 9.72 -16.35
N ILE A 10 12.33 9.86 -15.47
CA ILE A 10 13.44 8.93 -15.31
C ILE A 10 13.26 8.13 -14.02
N GLN A 11 13.52 6.84 -14.07
CA GLN A 11 13.38 5.92 -12.92
C GLN A 11 14.67 5.18 -12.63
N GLY A 12 15.07 5.20 -11.37
CA GLY A 12 16.27 4.54 -10.87
C GLY A 12 16.06 3.91 -9.49
N GLY A 13 17.17 3.61 -8.78
CA GLY A 13 17.14 3.09 -7.41
C GLY A 13 16.92 1.60 -7.27
N ASP A 14 16.77 0.85 -8.36
CA ASP A 14 16.78 -0.61 -8.33
C ASP A 14 18.22 -1.13 -8.09
N PRO A 15 18.47 -1.89 -7.00
CA PRO A 15 19.81 -2.40 -6.72
C PRO A 15 20.32 -3.40 -7.76
N THR A 16 19.44 -4.02 -8.54
CA THR A 16 19.81 -4.94 -9.63
C THR A 16 19.88 -4.25 -10.99
N GLY A 17 19.37 -3.04 -11.12
CA GLY A 17 19.33 -2.28 -12.37
C GLY A 17 18.37 -2.84 -13.42
N THR A 18 17.53 -3.80 -13.08
CA THR A 18 16.61 -4.48 -14.02
C THR A 18 15.19 -3.92 -14.02
N GLY A 19 14.84 -3.13 -13.02
CA GLY A 19 13.47 -2.65 -12.75
C GLY A 19 12.62 -3.60 -11.91
N SER A 20 13.08 -4.83 -11.69
CA SER A 20 12.37 -5.86 -10.93
C SER A 20 13.03 -6.19 -9.58
N GLY A 21 14.18 -5.56 -9.28
CA GLY A 21 14.92 -5.78 -8.06
C GLY A 21 14.26 -5.12 -6.84
N SER A 22 14.64 -5.62 -5.67
CA SER A 22 14.18 -5.13 -4.38
C SER A 22 15.35 -4.95 -3.43
N PRO A 23 15.31 -3.93 -2.56
CA PRO A 23 16.29 -3.76 -1.48
C PRO A 23 16.09 -4.78 -0.33
N GLY A 24 15.14 -5.70 -0.44
CA GLY A 24 14.81 -6.69 0.58
C GLY A 24 13.77 -6.22 1.60
N TYR A 25 13.15 -5.07 1.37
CA TYR A 25 12.09 -4.52 2.22
C TYR A 25 11.08 -3.72 1.40
N ASN A 26 9.88 -3.57 1.96
CA ASN A 26 8.87 -2.65 1.49
C ASN A 26 8.36 -1.80 2.66
N PHE A 27 7.87 -0.61 2.38
CA PHE A 27 7.22 0.25 3.36
C PHE A 27 5.97 0.92 2.79
N LYS A 28 5.14 1.44 3.70
CA LYS A 28 3.84 2.05 3.36
C LYS A 28 3.99 3.34 2.56
N ASP A 29 2.91 3.72 1.89
CA ASP A 29 2.77 5.02 1.28
C ASP A 29 2.64 6.13 2.35
N GLU A 30 3.13 7.32 2.02
CA GLU A 30 3.08 8.52 2.84
C GLU A 30 2.57 9.69 1.99
N PHE A 31 1.27 9.65 1.64
CA PHE A 31 0.65 10.70 0.85
C PHE A 31 0.39 11.93 1.71
N VAL A 32 0.74 13.09 1.19
CA VAL A 32 0.55 14.42 1.78
C VAL A 32 -0.17 15.28 0.75
N ASP A 33 -1.28 15.89 1.14
CA ASP A 33 -2.16 16.61 0.20
C ASP A 33 -1.49 17.81 -0.48
N GLU A 34 -0.51 18.41 0.18
CA GLU A 34 0.27 19.54 -0.34
C GLU A 34 1.40 19.11 -1.29
N LEU A 35 1.75 17.82 -1.32
CA LEU A 35 2.82 17.28 -2.17
C LEU A 35 2.22 16.58 -3.38
N LYS A 36 2.26 17.25 -4.52
CA LYS A 36 1.65 16.82 -5.79
C LYS A 36 2.69 16.64 -6.90
N HIS A 37 2.31 15.92 -7.94
CA HIS A 37 3.08 15.78 -9.17
C HIS A 37 2.69 16.91 -10.15
N ASP A 38 2.81 18.16 -9.74
CA ASP A 38 2.30 19.35 -10.41
C ASP A 38 3.30 20.05 -11.31
N SER A 39 4.53 19.55 -11.39
CA SER A 39 5.61 20.17 -12.17
C SER A 39 6.66 19.16 -12.64
N ALA A 40 7.58 19.63 -13.46
CA ALA A 40 8.82 18.92 -13.75
C ALA A 40 9.71 18.84 -12.48
N GLY A 41 10.52 17.79 -12.38
CA GLY A 41 11.48 17.64 -11.30
C GLY A 41 10.91 17.08 -9.99
N ILE A 42 9.67 16.63 -9.96
CA ILE A 42 9.13 15.99 -8.77
C ILE A 42 9.83 14.65 -8.53
N LEU A 43 10.37 14.47 -7.32
CA LEU A 43 11.00 13.25 -6.86
C LEU A 43 10.00 12.43 -6.06
N SER A 44 9.69 11.23 -6.55
CA SER A 44 8.62 10.39 -6.02
C SER A 44 9.01 8.92 -5.99
N MET A 45 8.39 8.14 -5.11
CA MET A 45 8.64 6.70 -4.97
C MET A 45 7.96 5.91 -6.08
N ALA A 46 8.72 5.04 -6.75
CA ALA A 46 8.16 4.01 -7.59
C ALA A 46 7.67 2.84 -6.72
N ASN A 47 6.52 2.27 -7.10
CA ASN A 47 5.92 1.14 -6.39
C ASN A 47 5.16 0.20 -7.36
N ALA A 48 4.78 -0.97 -6.88
CA ALA A 48 3.97 -1.95 -7.58
C ALA A 48 2.54 -2.06 -7.01
N GLY A 49 2.04 -0.98 -6.42
CA GLY A 49 0.76 -0.86 -5.75
C GLY A 49 0.90 -0.45 -4.28
N PRO A 50 -0.20 -0.32 -3.54
CA PRO A 50 -0.20 0.22 -2.18
C PRO A 50 0.77 -0.51 -1.24
N GLY A 51 1.60 0.26 -0.53
CA GLY A 51 2.51 -0.26 0.49
C GLY A 51 3.70 -1.05 -0.04
N THR A 52 4.05 -0.91 -1.33
CA THR A 52 5.17 -1.63 -1.95
C THR A 52 6.37 -0.74 -2.26
N ASN A 53 6.50 0.41 -1.59
CA ASN A 53 7.65 1.27 -1.75
C ASN A 53 8.94 0.55 -1.29
N GLY A 54 9.97 0.66 -2.06
CA GLY A 54 11.29 0.10 -1.77
C GLY A 54 12.39 1.14 -1.90
N SER A 55 13.38 0.91 -2.77
CA SER A 55 14.45 1.86 -3.08
C SER A 55 14.27 2.55 -4.44
N GLN A 56 13.33 2.10 -5.26
CA GLN A 56 13.10 2.70 -6.57
C GLN A 56 12.40 4.03 -6.45
N PHE A 57 12.86 5.01 -7.20
CA PHE A 57 12.31 6.35 -7.29
C PHE A 57 12.25 6.81 -8.75
N PHE A 58 11.49 7.87 -8.99
CA PHE A 58 11.50 8.54 -10.29
C PHE A 58 11.54 10.07 -10.14
N ILE A 59 12.00 10.73 -11.19
CA ILE A 59 11.99 12.18 -11.30
C ILE A 59 11.21 12.55 -12.56
N THR A 60 10.25 13.44 -12.45
CA THR A 60 9.36 13.81 -13.55
C THR A 60 10.03 14.79 -14.53
N HIS A 61 9.70 14.66 -15.83
CA HIS A 61 10.05 15.64 -16.86
C HIS A 61 9.00 16.74 -16.99
N LYS A 62 7.77 16.50 -16.51
CA LYS A 62 6.65 17.45 -16.53
C LYS A 62 5.66 17.12 -15.41
N GLU A 63 4.57 17.86 -15.30
CA GLU A 63 3.45 17.54 -14.43
C GLU A 63 2.83 16.16 -14.77
N THR A 64 2.50 15.40 -13.74
CA THR A 64 1.93 14.06 -13.86
C THR A 64 0.83 13.82 -12.79
N PRO A 65 -0.25 14.63 -12.82
CA PRO A 65 -1.24 14.67 -11.73
C PRO A 65 -2.00 13.35 -11.52
N TRP A 66 -2.03 12.47 -12.51
CA TRP A 66 -2.62 11.12 -12.39
C TRP A 66 -1.86 10.19 -11.45
N LEU A 67 -0.65 10.57 -10.99
CA LEU A 67 0.15 9.83 -10.01
C LEU A 67 -0.16 10.26 -8.56
N ASP A 68 -0.91 11.32 -8.36
CA ASP A 68 -1.30 11.80 -7.03
C ASP A 68 -2.13 10.75 -6.29
N GLY A 69 -1.80 10.53 -5.02
CA GLY A 69 -2.44 9.49 -4.20
C GLY A 69 -2.09 8.04 -4.57
N ALA A 70 -1.21 7.83 -5.57
CA ALA A 70 -0.69 6.53 -5.95
C ALA A 70 0.82 6.38 -5.70
N HIS A 71 1.56 7.47 -5.79
CA HIS A 71 2.99 7.52 -5.56
C HIS A 71 3.35 8.59 -4.53
N THR A 72 4.28 8.27 -3.63
CA THR A 72 4.69 9.17 -2.54
C THR A 72 5.71 10.19 -3.03
N VAL A 73 5.34 11.45 -3.09
CA VAL A 73 6.25 12.57 -3.34
C VAL A 73 7.07 12.83 -2.07
N PHE A 74 8.38 12.91 -2.19
CA PHE A 74 9.27 13.17 -1.05
C PHE A 74 10.33 14.25 -1.33
N GLY A 75 10.33 14.86 -2.50
CA GLY A 75 11.25 15.93 -2.85
C GLY A 75 10.99 16.51 -4.24
N ASN A 76 11.83 17.45 -4.60
CA ASN A 76 11.86 18.05 -5.93
C ASN A 76 13.27 18.47 -6.31
N VAL A 77 13.53 18.54 -7.60
CA VAL A 77 14.77 19.08 -8.15
C VAL A 77 14.81 20.59 -7.93
N VAL A 78 15.87 21.06 -7.30
CA VAL A 78 16.10 22.51 -7.03
C VAL A 78 16.95 23.14 -8.11
N GLU A 79 17.88 22.35 -8.67
CA GLU A 79 18.80 22.76 -9.70
C GLU A 79 19.19 21.56 -10.57
N GLY A 80 19.39 21.76 -11.87
CA GLY A 80 19.82 20.72 -12.81
C GLY A 80 18.68 19.95 -13.48
N GLN A 81 17.48 20.52 -13.63
CA GLN A 81 16.41 19.89 -14.41
C GLN A 81 16.86 19.62 -15.87
N ASP A 82 17.64 20.50 -16.46
CA ASP A 82 18.21 20.31 -17.80
C ASP A 82 19.15 19.09 -17.89
N ILE A 83 19.71 18.63 -16.77
CA ILE A 83 20.49 17.40 -16.66
C ILE A 83 19.56 16.20 -16.57
N VAL A 84 18.50 16.29 -15.73
CA VAL A 84 17.46 15.25 -15.63
C VAL A 84 16.88 14.94 -17.01
N ASP A 85 16.60 15.97 -17.81
CA ASP A 85 16.01 15.86 -19.13
C ASP A 85 16.95 15.24 -20.18
N LYS A 86 18.25 15.17 -19.89
CA LYS A 86 19.29 14.57 -20.76
C LYS A 86 19.70 13.15 -20.34
N ILE A 87 19.22 12.67 -19.20
CA ILE A 87 19.54 11.30 -18.72
C ILE A 87 18.90 10.29 -19.67
N GLU A 88 19.71 9.30 -20.07
CA GLU A 88 19.30 8.21 -20.94
C GLU A 88 19.17 6.89 -20.18
N GLN A 89 18.39 5.98 -20.75
CA GLN A 89 18.27 4.64 -20.16
C GLN A 89 19.60 3.89 -20.23
N GLY A 90 20.03 3.38 -19.08
CA GLY A 90 21.34 2.73 -18.90
C GLY A 90 22.35 3.63 -18.19
N ASP A 91 22.08 4.94 -18.06
CA ASP A 91 22.97 5.82 -17.27
C ASP A 91 23.04 5.37 -15.82
N SER A 92 24.25 5.39 -15.28
CA SER A 92 24.54 4.89 -13.93
C SER A 92 24.61 6.04 -12.93
N ILE A 93 24.01 5.84 -11.76
CA ILE A 93 24.21 6.69 -10.58
C ILE A 93 25.54 6.28 -9.95
N ILE A 94 26.55 7.13 -10.07
CA ILE A 94 27.92 6.85 -9.56
C ILE A 94 27.98 7.12 -8.06
N ASN A 95 27.36 8.22 -7.61
CA ASN A 95 27.36 8.64 -6.21
C ASN A 95 26.13 9.48 -5.90
N ILE A 96 25.66 9.36 -4.66
CA ILE A 96 24.63 10.24 -4.07
C ILE A 96 25.19 10.78 -2.76
N GLU A 97 25.29 12.09 -2.66
CA GLU A 97 25.70 12.77 -1.43
C GLU A 97 24.49 13.38 -0.72
N ILE A 98 24.32 13.06 0.55
CA ILE A 98 23.24 13.57 1.39
C ILE A 98 23.73 14.76 2.20
N ILE A 99 23.32 15.96 1.79
CA ILE A 99 23.63 17.22 2.49
C ILE A 99 22.53 17.52 3.51
N ARG A 100 22.87 17.48 4.80
CA ARG A 100 21.92 17.73 5.89
C ARG A 100 21.94 19.18 6.33
N GLN A 101 20.89 19.93 6.03
CA GLN A 101 20.74 21.33 6.44
C GLN A 101 19.74 21.46 7.59
N GLY A 102 20.06 22.35 8.56
CA GLY A 102 19.22 22.58 9.73
C GLY A 102 19.34 21.51 10.82
N ASN A 103 18.86 21.85 12.01
CA ASN A 103 18.98 21.01 13.20
C ASN A 103 18.16 19.71 13.12
N SER A 104 16.99 19.76 12.52
CA SER A 104 16.12 18.58 12.35
C SER A 104 16.76 17.55 11.45
N ALA A 105 17.28 17.96 10.29
CA ALA A 105 17.96 17.06 9.36
C ALA A 105 19.24 16.48 9.95
N LYS A 106 20.02 17.27 10.70
CA LYS A 106 21.25 16.79 11.38
C LYS A 106 20.96 15.77 12.47
N LYS A 107 19.83 15.89 13.17
CA LYS A 107 19.38 14.95 14.23
C LYS A 107 18.63 13.73 13.69
N PHE A 108 18.23 13.74 12.42
CA PHE A 108 17.48 12.66 11.82
C PHE A 108 18.30 11.37 11.76
N ASN A 109 17.81 10.32 12.40
CA ASN A 109 18.45 9.00 12.44
C ASN A 109 17.63 8.00 11.63
N ALA A 110 17.88 7.93 10.32
CA ALA A 110 17.17 7.06 9.41
C ALA A 110 17.19 5.58 9.84
N PRO A 111 18.34 4.97 10.21
CA PRO A 111 18.37 3.57 10.64
C PRO A 111 17.47 3.29 11.85
N LYS A 112 17.42 4.20 12.83
CA LYS A 112 16.58 4.05 14.02
C LYS A 112 15.09 4.14 13.67
N ILE A 113 14.71 5.11 12.84
CA ILE A 113 13.32 5.31 12.41
C ILE A 113 12.85 4.10 11.60
N PHE A 114 13.66 3.65 10.67
CA PHE A 114 13.41 2.49 9.84
C PHE A 114 13.24 1.21 10.68
N THR A 115 14.16 0.95 11.61
CA THR A 115 14.07 -0.20 12.52
C THR A 115 12.80 -0.15 13.38
N ASN A 116 12.41 1.01 13.89
CA ASN A 116 11.21 1.16 14.69
C ASN A 116 9.94 0.92 13.85
N HIS A 117 9.91 1.42 12.61
CA HIS A 117 8.80 1.17 11.69
C HIS A 117 8.55 -0.34 11.51
N PHE A 118 9.58 -1.13 11.24
CA PHE A 118 9.41 -2.58 11.06
C PHE A 118 9.00 -3.30 12.34
N LYS A 119 9.48 -2.88 13.51
CA LYS A 119 9.03 -3.43 14.79
C LYS A 119 7.54 -3.16 15.04
N GLU A 120 7.06 -1.97 14.72
CA GLU A 120 5.65 -1.62 14.84
C GLU A 120 4.77 -2.37 13.85
N GLU A 121 5.24 -2.54 12.60
CA GLU A 121 4.55 -3.34 11.58
C GLU A 121 4.43 -4.81 12.01
N GLU A 122 5.50 -5.40 12.52
CA GLU A 122 5.50 -6.78 13.03
C GLU A 122 4.52 -6.94 14.21
N LYS A 123 4.50 -5.97 15.12
CA LYS A 123 3.54 -5.95 16.23
C LYS A 123 2.11 -5.89 15.75
N ARG A 124 1.80 -4.97 14.81
CA ARG A 124 0.47 -4.84 14.20
C ARG A 124 0.04 -6.12 13.48
N LYS A 125 0.96 -6.76 12.76
CA LYS A 125 0.69 -8.03 12.08
C LYS A 125 0.30 -9.12 13.07
N LYS A 126 1.07 -9.29 14.15
CA LYS A 126 0.78 -10.25 15.22
C LYS A 126 -0.56 -9.97 15.92
N GLU A 127 -0.91 -8.71 16.13
CA GLU A 127 -2.20 -8.33 16.72
C GLU A 127 -3.37 -8.67 15.78
N LYS A 128 -3.24 -8.39 14.46
CA LYS A 128 -4.23 -8.77 13.46
C LYS A 128 -4.41 -10.29 13.36
N GLU A 129 -3.33 -11.05 13.37
CA GLU A 129 -3.37 -12.52 13.36
C GLU A 129 -4.12 -13.08 14.56
N LYS A 130 -3.83 -12.57 15.78
CA LYS A 130 -4.53 -12.96 17.02
C LYS A 130 -6.02 -12.59 16.97
N ALA A 131 -6.37 -11.39 16.46
CA ALA A 131 -7.75 -10.98 16.33
C ALA A 131 -8.52 -11.86 15.33
N LEU A 132 -7.89 -12.21 14.20
CA LEU A 132 -8.46 -13.10 13.21
C LEU A 132 -8.66 -14.54 13.76
N GLU A 133 -7.70 -15.04 14.53
CA GLU A 133 -7.80 -16.35 15.15
C GLU A 133 -8.96 -16.40 16.17
N LYS A 134 -9.09 -15.33 16.98
CA LYS A 134 -10.22 -15.18 17.89
C LYS A 134 -11.55 -15.18 17.15
N LEU A 135 -11.66 -14.36 16.09
CA LEU A 135 -12.87 -14.30 15.27
C LEU A 135 -13.23 -15.67 14.67
N LYS A 136 -12.25 -16.40 14.14
CA LYS A 136 -12.47 -17.76 13.63
C LYS A 136 -13.03 -18.71 14.70
N LYS A 137 -12.53 -18.64 15.94
CA LYS A 137 -13.03 -19.43 17.06
C LYS A 137 -14.48 -19.05 17.42
N ASP A 138 -14.78 -17.75 17.48
CA ASP A 138 -16.10 -17.23 17.78
C ASP A 138 -17.13 -17.65 16.70
N VAL A 139 -16.77 -17.51 15.41
CA VAL A 139 -17.60 -17.96 14.28
C VAL A 139 -17.82 -19.47 14.33
N SER A 140 -16.77 -20.26 14.61
CA SER A 140 -16.90 -21.72 14.71
C SER A 140 -17.85 -22.13 15.84
N LYS A 141 -17.81 -21.44 16.97
CA LYS A 141 -18.71 -21.67 18.10
C LYS A 141 -20.16 -21.33 17.72
N ILE A 142 -20.40 -20.16 17.12
CA ILE A 142 -21.72 -19.76 16.62
C ILE A 142 -22.27 -20.80 15.64
N HIS A 143 -21.43 -21.25 14.68
CA HIS A 143 -21.84 -22.26 13.72
C HIS A 143 -22.19 -23.61 14.39
N SER A 144 -21.45 -24.03 15.41
CA SER A 144 -21.75 -25.24 16.17
C SER A 144 -23.08 -25.11 16.94
N ASP A 145 -23.28 -23.97 17.60
CA ASP A 145 -24.50 -23.67 18.36
C ASP A 145 -25.73 -23.63 17.44
N LEU A 146 -25.61 -23.02 16.25
CA LEU A 146 -26.68 -22.98 15.26
C LEU A 146 -26.98 -24.37 14.68
N LYS A 147 -25.95 -25.18 14.44
CA LYS A 147 -26.11 -26.55 13.95
C LYS A 147 -26.85 -27.41 14.97
N GLU A 148 -26.55 -27.28 16.25
CA GLU A 148 -27.21 -28.00 17.33
C GLU A 148 -28.67 -27.58 17.48
N LYS A 149 -28.99 -26.29 17.29
CA LYS A 149 -30.38 -25.73 17.39
C LYS A 149 -31.14 -25.81 16.08
N SER A 150 -30.57 -26.28 14.99
CA SER A 150 -31.21 -26.35 13.70
C SER A 150 -32.18 -27.49 13.61
N THR A 151 -33.32 -27.27 12.92
CA THR A 151 -34.27 -28.29 12.53
C THR A 151 -33.92 -28.78 11.12
N GLU A 152 -33.98 -30.10 10.90
CA GLU A 152 -33.77 -30.72 9.60
C GLU A 152 -35.11 -31.04 8.95
N THR A 153 -35.30 -30.68 7.70
CA THR A 153 -36.47 -31.04 6.91
C THR A 153 -36.33 -32.45 6.36
N GLU A 154 -37.40 -33.04 5.88
CA GLU A 154 -37.39 -34.35 5.19
C GLU A 154 -36.48 -34.39 3.96
N THR A 155 -36.21 -33.25 3.34
CA THR A 155 -35.31 -33.09 2.20
C THR A 155 -33.83 -32.88 2.61
N GLY A 156 -33.52 -32.90 3.91
CA GLY A 156 -32.18 -32.73 4.43
C GLY A 156 -31.71 -31.27 4.57
N LEU A 157 -32.57 -30.29 4.36
CA LEU A 157 -32.29 -28.88 4.61
C LEU A 157 -32.31 -28.62 6.12
N LYS A 158 -31.24 -27.96 6.62
CA LYS A 158 -31.16 -27.51 8.02
C LYS A 158 -31.47 -26.02 8.08
N PHE A 159 -32.38 -25.64 8.96
CA PHE A 159 -32.73 -24.25 9.20
C PHE A 159 -32.82 -23.95 10.69
N PHE A 160 -32.57 -22.68 11.03
CA PHE A 160 -32.73 -22.15 12.37
C PHE A 160 -33.60 -20.89 12.29
N ILE A 161 -34.63 -20.83 13.12
CA ILE A 161 -35.51 -19.66 13.22
C ILE A 161 -34.93 -18.77 14.33
N ASN A 162 -34.32 -17.66 13.95
CA ASN A 162 -33.75 -16.69 14.89
C ASN A 162 -34.86 -15.90 15.59
N GLU A 163 -35.90 -15.51 14.83
CA GLU A 163 -37.06 -14.78 15.35
C GLU A 163 -38.30 -15.25 14.59
N LYS A 164 -39.30 -15.65 15.33
CA LYS A 164 -40.57 -16.09 14.72
C LYS A 164 -41.44 -14.87 14.49
N GLY A 165 -41.82 -14.65 13.23
CA GLY A 165 -42.79 -13.60 12.89
C GLY A 165 -44.16 -13.86 13.51
N ASP A 166 -44.86 -12.80 13.83
CA ASP A 166 -46.20 -12.76 14.41
C ASP A 166 -47.29 -12.41 13.36
N GLY A 167 -46.88 -12.28 12.09
CA GLY A 167 -47.79 -12.02 10.98
C GLY A 167 -48.58 -13.24 10.54
N ASP A 168 -49.72 -13.00 9.84
CA ASP A 168 -50.54 -14.03 9.24
C ASP A 168 -49.76 -14.87 8.23
N MET A 169 -50.03 -16.17 8.18
CA MET A 169 -49.47 -17.06 7.16
C MET A 169 -49.86 -16.59 5.76
N VAL A 170 -48.88 -16.50 4.88
CA VAL A 170 -49.15 -16.17 3.47
C VAL A 170 -49.99 -17.28 2.87
N ASP A 171 -51.16 -16.91 2.31
CA ASP A 171 -52.03 -17.84 1.58
C ASP A 171 -51.30 -18.39 0.36
N GLU A 172 -51.22 -19.70 0.23
CA GLU A 172 -50.49 -20.39 -0.85
C GLU A 172 -50.96 -19.99 -2.25
N ASN A 173 -52.11 -19.34 -2.36
CA ASN A 173 -52.73 -18.87 -3.61
C ASN A 173 -52.45 -17.38 -3.91
N LYS A 174 -51.74 -16.65 -3.05
CA LYS A 174 -51.34 -15.27 -3.31
C LYS A 174 -49.86 -15.23 -3.76
N VAL A 175 -49.68 -15.26 -5.06
CA VAL A 175 -48.39 -14.90 -5.68
C VAL A 175 -48.19 -13.40 -5.52
N ILE A 176 -47.09 -12.98 -4.88
CA ILE A 176 -46.67 -11.59 -4.80
C ILE A 176 -45.89 -11.25 -6.08
#